data_3402df7cc831e66cc0bccf36eb1802f1
#
_entry.id   3402df7cc831e66cc0bccf36eb1802f1
#
_cell.length_a   1.000
_cell.length_b   1.000
_cell.length_c   1.000
_cell.angle_alpha   90.00
_cell.angle_beta   90.00
_cell.angle_gamma   90.00
#
_symmetry.space_group_name_H-M   'P 1'
#
loop_
_entity.id
_entity.type
_entity.pdbx_description
1 polymer ?
#
loop_
_entity_poly.entity_id
_entity_poly.type
_entity_poly.pdbx_seq_one_letter_code
_entity_poly.pdbx_strand_id
1 'polypeptide(L)'
;MDIKSIFNTIDKLNSRYVDVWEDVCNIESPSNFKEGVDAVSAYFIAIAESKGWKIERFPEDRFGDVVCITMNPDSDKAPVALSGHMDTVHPIGLFGTPATHREGDRIHGPGAMDCKGGVVAGFLAMHALDECGYTDRPVKMLLQSNEEIGSGINNKSPIKRICEEAKNAVAFLNLEGHEEYFKGKACVERKGIAGFLFRISGVSTHASYCAREGASAITEAAHKIIELEKVKEEGGVTFNCGVIKGGSVRNTVPGECEFQLDVRFSSQSDLERAKKIIQQVADTVYVPGCSCELTMTNLRPAMEKCERNLALLAIANAAFEKNGLTTLEAGMRTGGSDAADVTEYGIPCIDSLGVGGERAHSKEEFGVISSLSESAKRLVSIITAV
;
A
#
# COMPACT_ATOMS: atom_id res chain seq x y z
N MET A 1 -6.02 31.52 -10.78
CA MET A 1 -6.81 30.50 -11.50
C MET A 1 -8.17 30.36 -10.83
N ASP A 2 -9.26 30.21 -11.59
CA ASP A 2 -10.59 30.03 -11.02
C ASP A 2 -10.86 28.53 -10.76
N ILE A 3 -10.97 28.14 -9.51
CA ILE A 3 -11.22 26.75 -9.11
C ILE A 3 -12.55 26.21 -9.65
N LYS A 4 -13.56 27.06 -9.83
CA LYS A 4 -14.86 26.67 -10.40
C LYS A 4 -14.73 26.23 -11.85
N SER A 5 -13.84 26.89 -12.62
CA SER A 5 -13.53 26.48 -13.97
C SER A 5 -12.91 25.09 -14.03
N ILE A 6 -11.99 24.78 -13.10
CA ILE A 6 -11.36 23.45 -13.00
C ILE A 6 -12.40 22.40 -12.61
N PHE A 7 -13.26 22.67 -11.63
CA PHE A 7 -14.33 21.75 -11.24
C PHE A 7 -15.30 21.45 -12.38
N ASN A 8 -15.70 22.49 -13.14
CA ASN A 8 -16.54 22.30 -14.32
C ASN A 8 -15.84 21.45 -15.40
N THR A 9 -14.52 21.59 -15.54
CA THR A 9 -13.73 20.76 -16.48
C THR A 9 -13.65 19.31 -15.98
N ILE A 10 -13.45 19.07 -14.68
CA ILE A 10 -13.55 17.73 -14.09
C ILE A 10 -14.90 17.10 -14.41
N ASP A 11 -16.00 17.82 -14.18
CA ASP A 11 -17.36 17.29 -14.42
C ASP A 11 -17.61 16.98 -15.91
N LYS A 12 -17.07 17.77 -16.82
CA LYS A 12 -17.13 17.50 -18.29
C LYS A 12 -16.32 16.26 -18.69
N LEU A 13 -15.16 16.07 -18.08
CA LEU A 13 -14.26 14.96 -18.39
C LEU A 13 -14.66 13.66 -17.70
N ASN A 14 -15.49 13.73 -16.65
CA ASN A 14 -15.80 12.60 -15.75
C ASN A 14 -16.25 11.35 -16.50
N SER A 15 -17.20 11.47 -17.42
CA SER A 15 -17.71 10.30 -18.17
C SER A 15 -16.60 9.59 -18.94
N ARG A 16 -15.71 10.35 -19.62
CA ARG A 16 -14.54 9.78 -20.31
C ARG A 16 -13.61 9.05 -19.34
N TYR A 17 -13.39 9.61 -18.15
CA TYR A 17 -12.49 9.00 -17.18
C TYR A 17 -13.12 7.80 -16.46
N VAL A 18 -14.44 7.70 -16.42
CA VAL A 18 -15.14 6.46 -16.03
C VAL A 18 -14.86 5.35 -17.04
N ASP A 19 -14.80 5.65 -18.35
CA ASP A 19 -14.42 4.68 -19.38
C ASP A 19 -12.94 4.29 -19.25
N VAL A 20 -12.03 5.25 -19.01
CA VAL A 20 -10.62 4.98 -18.70
C VAL A 20 -10.48 4.05 -17.49
N TRP A 21 -11.28 4.26 -16.46
CA TRP A 21 -11.25 3.42 -15.26
C TRP A 21 -11.64 1.97 -15.58
N GLU A 22 -12.70 1.77 -16.34
CA GLU A 22 -13.11 0.45 -16.80
C GLU A 22 -12.02 -0.22 -17.66
N ASP A 23 -11.44 0.52 -18.61
CA ASP A 23 -10.38 0.04 -19.49
C ASP A 23 -9.17 -0.46 -18.71
N VAL A 24 -8.64 0.33 -17.76
CA VAL A 24 -7.45 -0.06 -17.00
C VAL A 24 -7.73 -1.20 -16.01
N CYS A 25 -8.96 -1.32 -15.51
CA CYS A 25 -9.35 -2.46 -14.69
C CYS A 25 -9.53 -3.74 -15.53
N ASN A 26 -9.85 -3.64 -16.82
CA ASN A 26 -9.86 -4.79 -17.72
C ASN A 26 -8.44 -5.34 -18.04
N ILE A 27 -7.39 -4.57 -17.76
CA ILE A 27 -6.01 -5.04 -17.86
C ILE A 27 -5.66 -5.73 -16.53
N GLU A 28 -5.67 -7.05 -16.52
CA GLU A 28 -5.30 -7.82 -15.32
C GLU A 28 -3.79 -7.68 -15.05
N SER A 29 -3.45 -7.28 -13.84
CA SER A 29 -2.08 -6.88 -13.46
C SER A 29 -1.69 -7.39 -12.06
N PRO A 30 -1.76 -8.70 -11.77
CA PRO A 30 -1.21 -9.18 -10.51
C PRO A 30 0.27 -8.84 -10.39
N SER A 31 0.75 -8.53 -9.16
CA SER A 31 2.11 -8.02 -8.89
C SER A 31 3.24 -8.85 -9.50
N ASN A 32 3.04 -10.16 -9.67
CA ASN A 32 4.01 -11.08 -10.25
C ASN A 32 3.87 -11.27 -11.78
N PHE A 33 3.00 -10.51 -12.42
CA PHE A 33 2.77 -10.53 -13.87
C PHE A 33 3.20 -9.20 -14.49
N LYS A 34 4.51 -9.09 -14.76
CA LYS A 34 5.15 -7.88 -15.27
C LYS A 34 4.44 -7.30 -16.50
N GLU A 35 4.10 -8.16 -17.46
CA GLU A 35 3.47 -7.76 -18.72
C GLU A 35 2.11 -7.07 -18.49
N GLY A 36 1.34 -7.52 -17.52
CA GLY A 36 0.06 -6.90 -17.16
C GLY A 36 0.24 -5.55 -16.50
N VAL A 37 1.18 -5.43 -15.54
CA VAL A 37 1.48 -4.16 -14.88
C VAL A 37 2.05 -3.15 -15.89
N ASP A 38 2.95 -3.58 -16.79
CA ASP A 38 3.50 -2.73 -17.85
C ASP A 38 2.43 -2.32 -18.87
N ALA A 39 1.43 -3.15 -19.14
CA ALA A 39 0.30 -2.78 -20.00
C ALA A 39 -0.58 -1.68 -19.35
N VAL A 40 -0.79 -1.72 -18.04
CA VAL A 40 -1.47 -0.63 -17.30
C VAL A 40 -0.65 0.66 -17.40
N SER A 41 0.66 0.58 -17.18
CA SER A 41 1.53 1.76 -17.32
C SER A 41 1.50 2.34 -18.73
N ALA A 42 1.54 1.48 -19.77
CA ALA A 42 1.49 1.90 -21.17
C ALA A 42 0.18 2.64 -21.51
N TYR A 43 -0.95 2.23 -20.92
CA TYR A 43 -2.22 2.92 -21.07
C TYR A 43 -2.15 4.37 -20.54
N PHE A 44 -1.63 4.57 -19.35
CA PHE A 44 -1.45 5.90 -18.76
C PHE A 44 -0.38 6.74 -19.46
N ILE A 45 0.69 6.12 -19.95
CA ILE A 45 1.72 6.77 -20.75
C ILE A 45 1.11 7.34 -22.04
N ALA A 46 0.24 6.59 -22.72
CA ALA A 46 -0.42 7.10 -23.94
C ALA A 46 -1.28 8.35 -23.66
N ILE A 47 -1.93 8.43 -22.50
CA ILE A 47 -2.63 9.65 -22.09
C ILE A 47 -1.63 10.79 -21.89
N ALA A 48 -0.52 10.56 -21.20
CA ALA A 48 0.51 11.57 -20.94
C ALA A 48 1.18 12.08 -22.21
N GLU A 49 1.51 11.19 -23.14
CA GLU A 49 2.05 11.53 -24.47
C GLU A 49 1.10 12.43 -25.25
N SER A 50 -0.20 12.14 -25.24
CA SER A 50 -1.21 12.96 -25.91
C SER A 50 -1.31 14.39 -25.35
N LYS A 51 -0.79 14.63 -24.15
CA LYS A 51 -0.76 15.91 -23.44
C LYS A 51 0.62 16.59 -23.49
N GLY A 52 1.63 15.89 -24.00
CA GLY A 52 3.01 16.39 -24.01
C GLY A 52 3.66 16.45 -22.64
N TRP A 53 3.17 15.67 -21.66
CA TRP A 53 3.78 15.60 -20.33
C TRP A 53 5.09 14.81 -20.36
N LYS A 54 6.05 15.17 -19.50
CA LYS A 54 7.32 14.47 -19.38
C LYS A 54 7.11 13.08 -18.79
N ILE A 55 7.74 12.05 -19.36
CA ILE A 55 7.64 10.67 -18.94
C ILE A 55 9.03 10.13 -18.64
N GLU A 56 9.20 9.51 -17.49
CA GLU A 56 10.41 8.82 -17.06
C GLU A 56 10.03 7.41 -16.62
N ARG A 57 10.70 6.40 -17.21
CA ARG A 57 10.51 4.98 -16.87
C ARG A 57 11.72 4.47 -16.12
N PHE A 58 11.49 3.69 -15.06
CA PHE A 58 12.51 3.05 -14.27
C PHE A 58 12.31 1.54 -14.36
N PRO A 59 13.09 0.86 -15.20
CA PRO A 59 12.92 -0.57 -15.47
C PRO A 59 13.16 -1.43 -14.24
N GLU A 60 12.32 -2.45 -14.07
CA GLU A 60 12.45 -3.49 -13.06
C GLU A 60 12.50 -4.87 -13.72
N ASP A 61 13.40 -5.74 -13.30
CA ASP A 61 13.60 -7.04 -13.95
C ASP A 61 12.45 -8.03 -13.70
N ARG A 62 11.85 -8.00 -12.51
CA ARG A 62 10.89 -9.00 -12.04
C ARG A 62 9.46 -8.49 -11.93
N PHE A 63 9.28 -7.20 -11.84
CA PHE A 63 8.00 -6.52 -11.64
C PHE A 63 7.74 -5.56 -12.79
N GLY A 64 6.56 -4.97 -12.83
CA GLY A 64 6.30 -3.87 -13.76
C GLY A 64 7.27 -2.70 -13.53
N ASP A 65 7.49 -1.90 -14.55
CA ASP A 65 8.34 -0.72 -14.45
C ASP A 65 7.65 0.36 -13.58
N VAL A 66 8.45 1.08 -12.78
CA VAL A 66 7.97 2.30 -12.12
C VAL A 66 7.95 3.43 -13.15
N VAL A 67 6.90 4.25 -13.14
CA VAL A 67 6.77 5.36 -14.09
C VAL A 67 6.51 6.66 -13.34
N CYS A 68 7.25 7.72 -13.71
CA CYS A 68 7.00 9.09 -13.28
C CYS A 68 6.52 9.92 -14.46
N ILE A 69 5.34 10.51 -14.35
CA ILE A 69 4.76 11.41 -15.35
C ILE A 69 4.68 12.81 -14.73
N THR A 70 5.30 13.79 -15.37
CA THR A 70 5.38 15.15 -14.83
C THR A 70 4.70 16.16 -15.76
N MET A 71 3.67 16.80 -15.26
CA MET A 71 3.07 18.00 -15.86
C MET A 71 3.84 19.23 -15.37
N ASN A 72 4.08 20.22 -16.22
CA ASN A 72 4.85 21.45 -15.95
C ASN A 72 6.29 21.21 -15.43
N PRO A 73 7.09 20.39 -16.13
CA PRO A 73 8.43 20.03 -15.67
C PRO A 73 9.41 21.21 -15.58
N ASP A 74 9.13 22.30 -16.27
CA ASP A 74 10.01 23.48 -16.36
C ASP A 74 9.78 24.52 -15.23
N SER A 75 8.82 24.28 -14.33
CA SER A 75 8.62 25.16 -13.17
C SER A 75 9.70 24.92 -12.12
N ASP A 76 10.27 26.02 -11.59
CA ASP A 76 11.32 25.97 -10.55
C ASP A 76 10.75 25.69 -9.14
N LYS A 77 9.43 25.63 -8.98
CA LYS A 77 8.81 25.34 -7.69
C LYS A 77 8.93 23.86 -7.32
N ALA A 78 8.92 23.59 -6.03
CA ALA A 78 8.85 22.22 -5.53
C ALA A 78 7.54 21.54 -5.96
N PRO A 79 7.59 20.27 -6.40
CA PRO A 79 6.44 19.57 -6.97
C PRO A 79 5.39 19.16 -5.93
N VAL A 80 4.17 18.88 -6.40
CA VAL A 80 3.23 17.99 -5.74
C VAL A 80 3.35 16.60 -6.37
N ALA A 81 3.43 15.56 -5.54
CA ALA A 81 3.44 14.18 -6.00
C ALA A 81 2.07 13.53 -5.72
N LEU A 82 1.49 12.92 -6.72
CA LEU A 82 0.38 11.98 -6.66
C LEU A 82 0.96 10.58 -6.81
N SER A 83 0.51 9.61 -6.06
CA SER A 83 0.97 8.23 -6.23
C SER A 83 -0.15 7.23 -6.06
N GLY A 84 -0.13 6.19 -6.86
CA GLY A 84 -0.98 5.02 -6.73
C GLY A 84 -0.35 3.84 -7.45
N HIS A 85 -0.81 2.62 -7.14
CA HIS A 85 -0.23 1.42 -7.72
C HIS A 85 -1.06 0.86 -8.88
N MET A 86 -0.36 0.15 -9.75
CA MET A 86 -0.90 -0.46 -10.96
C MET A 86 -1.16 -1.96 -10.79
N ASP A 87 -0.49 -2.57 -9.82
CA ASP A 87 -0.62 -3.99 -9.55
C ASP A 87 -1.85 -4.32 -8.69
N THR A 88 -2.21 -5.59 -8.64
CA THR A 88 -3.33 -6.11 -7.85
C THR A 88 -2.96 -7.46 -7.23
N VAL A 89 -3.68 -7.87 -6.18
CA VAL A 89 -3.55 -9.22 -5.58
C VAL A 89 -4.25 -10.31 -6.39
N HIS A 90 -5.08 -9.95 -7.36
CA HIS A 90 -6.02 -10.85 -8.00
C HIS A 90 -5.35 -11.76 -9.04
N PRO A 91 -5.56 -13.09 -8.98
CA PRO A 91 -5.10 -14.00 -10.04
C PRO A 91 -5.79 -13.69 -11.38
N ILE A 92 -5.05 -13.88 -12.47
CA ILE A 92 -5.57 -13.75 -13.84
C ILE A 92 -6.80 -14.64 -14.02
N GLY A 93 -7.84 -14.10 -14.64
CA GLY A 93 -9.09 -14.81 -14.95
C GLY A 93 -10.09 -14.89 -13.80
N LEU A 94 -9.77 -14.37 -12.60
CA LEU A 94 -10.66 -14.42 -11.44
C LEU A 94 -12.02 -13.73 -11.69
N PHE A 95 -12.00 -12.62 -12.42
CA PHE A 95 -13.21 -11.82 -12.71
C PHE A 95 -13.91 -12.22 -14.02
N GLY A 96 -13.31 -13.08 -14.84
CA GLY A 96 -13.85 -13.48 -16.14
C GLY A 96 -13.37 -12.60 -17.29
N THR A 97 -14.10 -12.60 -18.42
CA THR A 97 -13.76 -11.80 -19.61
C THR A 97 -15.06 -11.21 -20.19
N PRO A 98 -15.24 -9.88 -20.23
CA PRO A 98 -14.35 -8.85 -19.67
C PRO A 98 -14.17 -8.99 -18.15
N ALA A 99 -13.05 -8.47 -17.59
CA ALA A 99 -12.79 -8.52 -16.17
C ALA A 99 -13.60 -7.48 -15.38
N THR A 100 -14.18 -6.50 -16.06
CA THR A 100 -14.97 -5.42 -15.44
C THR A 100 -16.42 -5.46 -15.89
N HIS A 101 -17.31 -4.95 -15.06
CA HIS A 101 -18.67 -4.60 -15.43
C HIS A 101 -19.20 -3.43 -14.58
N ARG A 102 -20.12 -2.67 -15.12
CA ARG A 102 -20.83 -1.60 -14.39
C ARG A 102 -22.16 -2.09 -13.87
N GLU A 103 -22.46 -1.78 -12.62
CA GLU A 103 -23.76 -2.00 -12.00
C GLU A 103 -24.16 -0.76 -11.20
N GLY A 104 -25.12 0.01 -11.74
CA GLY A 104 -25.54 1.28 -11.14
C GLY A 104 -24.38 2.26 -11.00
N ASP A 105 -24.08 2.70 -9.77
CA ASP A 105 -22.98 3.61 -9.46
C ASP A 105 -21.66 2.88 -9.10
N ARG A 106 -21.44 1.67 -9.66
CA ARG A 106 -20.29 0.82 -9.34
C ARG A 106 -19.58 0.34 -10.59
N ILE A 107 -18.26 0.26 -10.53
CA ILE A 107 -17.40 -0.51 -11.43
C ILE A 107 -16.85 -1.68 -10.63
N HIS A 108 -17.19 -2.90 -11.03
CA HIS A 108 -16.61 -4.13 -10.49
C HIS A 108 -15.42 -4.55 -11.33
N GLY A 109 -14.33 -4.96 -10.70
CA GLY A 109 -13.13 -5.42 -11.41
C GLY A 109 -11.87 -5.35 -10.56
N PRO A 110 -10.76 -5.95 -11.05
CA PRO A 110 -9.50 -5.99 -10.32
C PRO A 110 -8.86 -4.61 -10.21
N GLY A 111 -8.62 -4.14 -8.99
CA GLY A 111 -8.07 -2.82 -8.72
C GLY A 111 -9.09 -1.68 -8.89
N ALA A 112 -10.39 -1.98 -8.94
CA ALA A 112 -11.41 -0.94 -9.12
C ALA A 112 -11.35 0.08 -7.99
N MET A 113 -11.15 -0.35 -6.76
CA MET A 113 -10.89 0.53 -5.62
C MET A 113 -9.40 0.58 -5.28
N ASP A 114 -8.72 -0.56 -5.36
CA ASP A 114 -7.37 -0.78 -4.85
C ASP A 114 -6.36 -1.09 -5.97
N CYS A 115 -5.66 -0.09 -6.58
CA CYS A 115 -5.99 1.32 -6.41
C CYS A 115 -6.04 2.04 -7.78
N LYS A 116 -6.35 1.30 -8.90
CA LYS A 116 -6.42 1.87 -10.26
C LYS A 116 -7.42 3.02 -10.37
N GLY A 117 -8.57 2.92 -9.66
CA GLY A 117 -9.55 3.99 -9.61
C GLY A 117 -8.99 5.29 -9.04
N GLY A 118 -8.15 5.21 -8.01
CA GLY A 118 -7.43 6.36 -7.46
C GLY A 118 -6.45 6.96 -8.45
N VAL A 119 -5.68 6.12 -9.17
CA VAL A 119 -4.79 6.58 -10.24
C VAL A 119 -5.57 7.34 -11.31
N VAL A 120 -6.73 6.82 -11.73
CA VAL A 120 -7.62 7.48 -12.69
C VAL A 120 -8.11 8.84 -12.18
N ALA A 121 -8.46 8.96 -10.88
CA ALA A 121 -8.83 10.24 -10.27
C ALA A 121 -7.68 11.26 -10.33
N GLY A 122 -6.45 10.80 -10.11
CA GLY A 122 -5.24 11.62 -10.25
C GLY A 122 -5.04 12.13 -11.68
N PHE A 123 -5.20 11.26 -12.69
CA PHE A 123 -5.12 11.66 -14.09
C PHE A 123 -6.26 12.62 -14.50
N LEU A 124 -7.47 12.43 -14.00
CA LEU A 124 -8.58 13.36 -14.20
C LEU A 124 -8.25 14.74 -13.60
N ALA A 125 -7.67 14.79 -12.42
CA ALA A 125 -7.23 16.02 -11.78
C ALA A 125 -6.15 16.75 -12.58
N MET A 126 -5.10 16.02 -13.01
CA MET A 126 -4.02 16.57 -13.83
C MET A 126 -4.54 17.08 -15.18
N HIS A 127 -5.41 16.31 -15.85
CA HIS A 127 -5.99 16.72 -17.13
C HIS A 127 -6.83 18.01 -17.00
N ALA A 128 -7.63 18.13 -15.95
CA ALA A 128 -8.44 19.33 -15.73
C ALA A 128 -7.58 20.56 -15.41
N LEU A 129 -6.49 20.39 -14.65
CA LEU A 129 -5.50 21.44 -14.40
C LEU A 129 -4.83 21.91 -15.69
N ASP A 130 -4.39 20.97 -16.53
CA ASP A 130 -3.73 21.22 -17.82
C ASP A 130 -4.66 21.99 -18.77
N GLU A 131 -5.92 21.53 -18.97
CA GLU A 131 -6.91 22.23 -19.80
C GLU A 131 -7.24 23.65 -19.29
N CYS A 132 -7.14 23.87 -17.99
CA CYS A 132 -7.34 25.20 -17.41
C CYS A 132 -6.06 26.05 -17.38
N GLY A 133 -4.96 25.56 -17.95
CA GLY A 133 -3.71 26.31 -18.07
C GLY A 133 -2.95 26.46 -16.75
N TYR A 134 -2.98 25.47 -15.88
CA TYR A 134 -2.20 25.46 -14.65
C TYR A 134 -0.70 25.29 -14.94
N THR A 135 0.12 26.25 -14.50
CA THR A 135 1.57 26.29 -14.71
C THR A 135 2.36 26.61 -13.45
N ASP A 136 1.70 26.66 -12.28
CA ASP A 136 2.31 27.18 -11.05
C ASP A 136 3.48 26.32 -10.57
N ARG A 137 3.31 25.00 -10.53
CA ARG A 137 4.34 24.04 -10.09
C ARG A 137 4.26 22.73 -10.85
N PRO A 138 5.31 21.89 -10.80
CA PRO A 138 5.24 20.55 -11.34
C PRO A 138 4.23 19.70 -10.54
N VAL A 139 3.43 18.90 -11.27
CA VAL A 139 2.60 17.84 -10.70
C VAL A 139 3.12 16.52 -11.22
N LYS A 140 3.60 15.66 -10.33
CA LYS A 140 4.11 14.34 -10.65
C LYS A 140 3.04 13.29 -10.36
N MET A 141 2.77 12.39 -11.30
CA MET A 141 2.09 11.13 -11.10
C MET A 141 3.13 10.02 -11.02
N LEU A 142 3.22 9.38 -9.88
CA LEU A 142 4.13 8.28 -9.60
C LEU A 142 3.35 6.97 -9.62
N LEU A 143 3.60 6.13 -10.63
CA LEU A 143 2.91 4.87 -10.83
C LEU A 143 3.76 3.74 -10.23
N GLN A 144 3.31 3.21 -9.10
CA GLN A 144 3.92 2.10 -8.38
C GLN A 144 3.55 0.76 -9.03
N SER A 145 4.49 -0.18 -9.11
CA SER A 145 4.33 -1.43 -9.87
C SER A 145 4.17 -2.70 -9.05
N ASN A 146 4.40 -2.66 -7.73
CA ASN A 146 4.32 -3.84 -6.86
C ASN A 146 4.01 -3.52 -5.39
N GLU A 147 3.06 -2.63 -5.16
CA GLU A 147 2.61 -2.21 -3.83
C GLU A 147 2.08 -3.39 -3.01
N GLU A 148 1.26 -4.23 -3.61
CA GLU A 148 0.52 -5.34 -2.97
C GLU A 148 1.42 -6.39 -2.31
N ILE A 149 2.67 -6.47 -2.73
CA ILE A 149 3.69 -7.35 -2.14
C ILE A 149 4.77 -6.57 -1.39
N GLY A 150 4.52 -5.30 -1.05
CA GLY A 150 5.40 -4.46 -0.26
C GLY A 150 6.73 -4.16 -0.92
N SER A 151 6.77 -4.06 -2.25
CA SER A 151 7.98 -3.85 -3.06
C SER A 151 9.05 -4.94 -2.88
N GLY A 152 8.66 -6.11 -2.37
CA GLY A 152 9.54 -7.25 -2.13
C GLY A 152 10.52 -7.03 -0.97
N ILE A 153 10.95 -8.15 -0.34
CA ILE A 153 11.75 -8.12 0.90
C ILE A 153 13.19 -7.68 0.64
N ASN A 154 13.77 -8.13 -0.47
CA ASN A 154 15.22 -8.04 -0.68
C ASN A 154 15.64 -6.81 -1.49
N ASN A 155 14.74 -6.11 -2.13
CA ASN A 155 15.10 -5.00 -3.00
C ASN A 155 14.05 -3.91 -3.07
N LYS A 156 13.36 -3.50 -2.16
CA LYS A 156 12.37 -2.37 -2.19
C LYS A 156 12.61 -1.29 -3.29
N SER A 157 13.11 -1.72 -4.49
CA SER A 157 13.51 -0.84 -5.58
C SER A 157 12.35 0.06 -6.02
N PRO A 158 11.13 -0.47 -6.29
CA PRO A 158 10.04 0.37 -6.73
C PRO A 158 9.67 1.46 -5.72
N ILE A 159 9.44 1.11 -4.44
CA ILE A 159 9.06 2.13 -3.45
C ILE A 159 10.21 3.11 -3.15
N LYS A 160 11.47 2.67 -3.17
CA LYS A 160 12.61 3.58 -3.05
C LYS A 160 12.64 4.59 -4.19
N ARG A 161 12.36 4.15 -5.43
CA ARG A 161 12.27 5.04 -6.59
C ARG A 161 11.14 6.06 -6.41
N ILE A 162 9.97 5.63 -5.96
CA ILE A 162 8.86 6.54 -5.64
C ILE A 162 9.29 7.60 -4.62
N CYS A 163 9.95 7.20 -3.52
CA CYS A 163 10.44 8.12 -2.50
C CYS A 163 11.51 9.09 -3.04
N GLU A 164 12.42 8.61 -3.90
CA GLU A 164 13.44 9.45 -4.54
C GLU A 164 12.82 10.50 -5.47
N GLU A 165 11.86 10.10 -6.30
CA GLU A 165 11.15 11.03 -7.21
C GLU A 165 10.29 12.05 -6.45
N ALA A 166 9.79 11.69 -5.28
CA ALA A 166 8.97 12.56 -4.43
C ALA A 166 9.78 13.37 -3.41
N LYS A 167 11.11 13.18 -3.30
CA LYS A 167 11.97 13.68 -2.21
C LYS A 167 11.79 15.17 -1.88
N ASN A 168 11.53 16.00 -2.88
CA ASN A 168 11.39 17.45 -2.71
C ASN A 168 9.92 17.90 -2.83
N ALA A 169 8.96 16.99 -2.82
CA ALA A 169 7.55 17.35 -2.93
C ALA A 169 7.06 18.11 -1.68
N VAL A 170 6.31 19.17 -1.90
CA VAL A 170 5.64 19.90 -0.82
C VAL A 170 4.44 19.14 -0.26
N ALA A 171 3.90 18.21 -1.06
CA ALA A 171 2.82 17.31 -0.69
C ALA A 171 2.95 16.02 -1.47
N PHE A 172 2.74 14.90 -0.80
CA PHE A 172 2.54 13.59 -1.39
C PHE A 172 1.10 13.15 -1.12
N LEU A 173 0.34 12.94 -2.17
CA LEU A 173 -1.07 12.58 -2.13
C LEU A 173 -1.21 11.15 -2.60
N ASN A 174 -1.37 10.21 -1.64
CA ASN A 174 -1.50 8.81 -1.95
C ASN A 174 -2.93 8.46 -2.33
N LEU A 175 -3.10 7.79 -3.46
CA LEU A 175 -4.38 7.59 -4.13
C LEU A 175 -5.04 6.26 -3.78
N GLU A 176 -4.69 5.67 -2.62
CA GLU A 176 -5.39 4.52 -2.06
C GLU A 176 -6.89 4.79 -1.97
N GLY A 177 -7.68 3.76 -2.28
CA GLY A 177 -9.13 3.83 -2.13
C GLY A 177 -9.57 3.81 -0.66
N HIS A 178 -10.86 4.10 -0.43
CA HIS A 178 -11.42 4.06 0.91
C HIS A 178 -12.81 3.43 0.92
N GLU A 179 -13.05 2.64 1.94
CA GLU A 179 -14.34 2.01 2.22
C GLU A 179 -15.29 3.00 2.91
N GLU A 180 -16.58 2.68 2.94
CA GLU A 180 -17.61 3.56 3.53
C GLU A 180 -17.33 3.91 5.00
N TYR A 181 -16.77 2.97 5.81
CA TYR A 181 -16.41 3.24 7.21
C TYR A 181 -15.31 4.30 7.37
N PHE A 182 -14.52 4.53 6.30
CA PHE A 182 -13.45 5.53 6.28
C PHE A 182 -13.86 6.83 5.56
N LYS A 183 -15.04 6.88 4.99
CA LYS A 183 -15.58 8.07 4.32
C LYS A 183 -15.54 9.30 5.22
N GLY A 184 -15.14 10.44 4.66
CA GLY A 184 -14.96 11.69 5.40
C GLY A 184 -13.67 11.75 6.22
N LYS A 185 -12.75 10.80 6.03
CA LYS A 185 -11.43 10.79 6.69
C LYS A 185 -10.30 10.81 5.66
N ALA A 186 -9.16 11.33 6.07
CA ALA A 186 -7.89 11.21 5.37
C ALA A 186 -6.93 10.40 6.25
N CYS A 187 -6.23 9.44 5.66
CA CYS A 187 -5.31 8.62 6.41
C CYS A 187 -4.00 9.39 6.64
N VAL A 188 -3.63 9.55 7.91
CA VAL A 188 -2.39 10.19 8.37
C VAL A 188 -1.61 9.30 9.32
N GLU A 189 -2.10 8.07 9.53
CA GLU A 189 -1.51 7.07 10.40
C GLU A 189 -1.83 5.66 9.88
N ARG A 190 -0.81 4.79 9.77
CA ARG A 190 -0.97 3.38 9.42
C ARG A 190 -0.07 2.51 10.28
N LYS A 191 -0.53 1.31 10.64
CA LYS A 191 0.34 0.35 11.30
C LYS A 191 1.40 -0.19 10.35
N GLY A 192 2.62 -0.32 10.88
CA GLY A 192 3.68 -1.08 10.24
C GLY A 192 3.44 -2.59 10.35
N ILE A 193 4.12 -3.33 9.47
CA ILE A 193 4.02 -4.78 9.35
C ILE A 193 5.42 -5.36 9.37
N ALA A 194 5.67 -6.36 10.24
CA ALA A 194 6.90 -7.14 10.19
C ALA A 194 6.58 -8.63 10.26
N GLY A 195 7.18 -9.41 9.37
CA GLY A 195 7.06 -10.86 9.36
C GLY A 195 8.34 -11.51 9.87
N PHE A 196 8.21 -12.57 10.65
CA PHE A 196 9.35 -13.36 11.13
C PHE A 196 9.09 -14.86 10.94
N LEU A 197 10.15 -15.58 10.58
CA LEU A 197 10.16 -17.04 10.48
C LEU A 197 11.09 -17.59 11.55
N PHE A 198 10.56 -18.46 12.38
CA PHE A 198 11.30 -19.25 13.36
C PHE A 198 11.49 -20.65 12.79
N ARG A 199 12.73 -21.08 12.61
CA ARG A 199 13.09 -22.45 12.28
C ARG A 199 13.73 -23.11 13.48
N ILE A 200 13.14 -24.20 13.95
CA ILE A 200 13.54 -24.88 15.16
C ILE A 200 14.06 -26.26 14.79
N SER A 201 15.26 -26.55 15.22
CA SER A 201 15.91 -27.86 15.12
C SER A 201 15.96 -28.52 16.48
N GLY A 202 15.62 -29.78 16.53
CA GLY A 202 15.66 -30.64 17.71
C GLY A 202 16.38 -31.96 17.44
N VAL A 203 16.13 -32.98 18.25
CA VAL A 203 16.74 -34.31 18.11
C VAL A 203 15.65 -35.35 17.90
N SER A 204 15.58 -35.90 16.70
CA SER A 204 14.63 -36.99 16.38
C SER A 204 15.04 -38.30 17.03
N THR A 205 14.07 -39.00 17.62
CA THR A 205 14.21 -40.35 18.15
C THR A 205 12.86 -41.08 18.14
N HIS A 206 12.85 -42.39 18.37
CA HIS A 206 11.59 -43.09 18.54
C HIS A 206 10.85 -42.59 19.79
N ALA A 207 9.53 -42.44 19.71
CA ALA A 207 8.71 -41.83 20.78
C ALA A 207 8.88 -42.54 22.14
N SER A 208 9.21 -43.82 22.19
CA SER A 208 9.49 -44.53 23.44
C SER A 208 10.75 -44.08 24.17
N TYR A 209 11.66 -43.38 23.49
CA TYR A 209 12.90 -42.84 24.06
C TYR A 209 12.85 -41.32 24.29
N CYS A 210 11.72 -40.67 24.03
CA CYS A 210 11.59 -39.20 24.05
C CYS A 210 12.04 -38.55 25.37
N ALA A 211 11.89 -39.25 26.50
CA ALA A 211 12.31 -38.74 27.80
C ALA A 211 13.83 -38.81 28.09
N ARG A 212 14.61 -39.46 27.22
CA ARG A 212 16.06 -39.70 27.45
C ARG A 212 16.97 -39.19 26.33
N GLU A 213 16.51 -39.28 25.10
CA GLU A 213 17.38 -39.10 23.92
C GLU A 213 16.81 -38.09 22.90
N GLY A 214 15.54 -37.69 23.03
CA GLY A 214 14.88 -36.81 22.08
C GLY A 214 14.79 -35.35 22.55
N ALA A 215 14.83 -34.41 21.59
CA ALA A 215 14.49 -33.00 21.84
C ALA A 215 13.42 -32.57 20.83
N SER A 216 12.20 -32.32 21.30
CA SER A 216 11.04 -32.06 20.45
C SER A 216 11.02 -30.62 19.95
N ALA A 217 11.25 -30.42 18.66
CA ALA A 217 11.15 -29.11 18.01
C ALA A 217 9.72 -28.55 18.06
N ILE A 218 8.67 -29.36 18.04
CA ILE A 218 7.28 -28.90 18.19
C ILE A 218 7.04 -28.39 19.62
N THR A 219 7.57 -29.07 20.66
CA THR A 219 7.44 -28.60 22.03
C THR A 219 8.15 -27.28 22.24
N GLU A 220 9.35 -27.14 21.71
CA GLU A 220 10.10 -25.88 21.72
C GLU A 220 9.32 -24.75 21.01
N ALA A 221 8.75 -25.02 19.81
CA ALA A 221 7.89 -24.08 19.10
C ALA A 221 6.68 -23.67 19.92
N ALA A 222 6.01 -24.61 20.58
CA ALA A 222 4.83 -24.32 21.41
C ALA A 222 5.15 -23.37 22.55
N HIS A 223 6.28 -23.56 23.26
CA HIS A 223 6.73 -22.62 24.30
C HIS A 223 6.96 -21.23 23.72
N LYS A 224 7.71 -21.11 22.62
CA LYS A 224 7.99 -19.83 21.98
C LYS A 224 6.70 -19.11 21.53
N ILE A 225 5.77 -19.83 20.91
CA ILE A 225 4.47 -19.28 20.48
C ILE A 225 3.68 -18.76 21.71
N ILE A 226 3.60 -19.51 22.80
CA ILE A 226 2.89 -19.08 24.02
C ILE A 226 3.51 -17.80 24.58
N GLU A 227 4.84 -17.66 24.58
CA GLU A 227 5.50 -16.45 25.06
C GLU A 227 5.24 -15.25 24.14
N LEU A 228 5.30 -15.42 22.82
CA LEU A 228 5.02 -14.37 21.86
C LEU A 228 3.57 -13.90 21.89
N GLU A 229 2.61 -14.86 21.98
CA GLU A 229 1.17 -14.57 22.00
C GLU A 229 0.70 -13.82 23.26
N LYS A 230 1.54 -13.70 24.29
CA LYS A 230 1.27 -12.84 25.46
C LYS A 230 1.38 -11.36 25.15
N VAL A 231 2.10 -11.00 24.06
CA VAL A 231 2.34 -9.60 23.67
C VAL A 231 1.18 -9.13 22.80
N LYS A 232 0.14 -8.60 23.45
CA LYS A 232 -1.03 -8.03 22.76
C LYS A 232 -1.37 -6.70 23.42
N GLU A 233 -1.10 -5.62 22.70
CA GLU A 233 -1.37 -4.27 23.17
C GLU A 233 -2.45 -3.63 22.28
N GLU A 234 -3.57 -3.26 22.86
CA GLU A 234 -4.61 -2.51 22.14
C GLU A 234 -4.04 -1.17 21.65
N GLY A 235 -4.14 -0.92 20.34
CA GLY A 235 -3.58 0.29 19.71
C GLY A 235 -2.06 0.29 19.53
N GLY A 236 -1.32 -0.63 20.18
CA GLY A 236 0.14 -0.75 20.11
C GLY A 236 0.62 -1.92 19.25
N VAL A 237 1.61 -2.64 19.78
CA VAL A 237 2.19 -3.83 19.13
C VAL A 237 1.27 -5.03 19.30
N THR A 238 1.08 -5.79 18.20
CA THR A 238 0.39 -7.08 18.25
C THR A 238 1.22 -8.16 17.58
N PHE A 239 1.22 -9.35 18.18
CA PHE A 239 1.87 -10.54 17.65
C PHE A 239 0.80 -11.58 17.30
N ASN A 240 0.99 -12.25 16.14
CA ASN A 240 0.11 -13.33 15.71
C ASN A 240 0.95 -14.45 15.07
N CYS A 241 0.98 -15.60 15.71
CA CYS A 241 1.62 -16.80 15.16
C CYS A 241 0.62 -17.53 14.26
N GLY A 242 0.54 -17.13 13.00
CA GLY A 242 -0.52 -17.55 12.07
C GLY A 242 -0.28 -18.88 11.35
N VAL A 243 0.96 -19.38 11.28
CA VAL A 243 1.31 -20.62 10.56
C VAL A 243 2.31 -21.41 11.38
N ILE A 244 2.10 -22.72 11.51
CA ILE A 244 3.05 -23.67 12.09
C ILE A 244 3.09 -24.97 11.27
N LYS A 245 4.29 -25.51 11.07
CA LYS A 245 4.53 -26.82 10.41
C LYS A 245 5.64 -27.55 11.15
N GLY A 246 5.48 -28.83 11.38
CA GLY A 246 6.53 -29.63 12.03
C GLY A 246 6.20 -31.10 12.18
N GLY A 247 7.26 -31.88 12.44
CA GLY A 247 7.16 -33.32 12.60
C GLY A 247 6.93 -34.09 11.27
N SER A 248 7.00 -35.41 11.36
CA SER A 248 6.82 -36.33 10.19
C SER A 248 5.78 -37.39 10.45
N VAL A 249 5.98 -38.19 11.52
CA VAL A 249 5.08 -39.28 11.92
C VAL A 249 4.88 -39.31 13.44
N ARG A 250 3.72 -39.77 13.89
CA ARG A 250 3.29 -39.69 15.31
C ARG A 250 4.17 -40.43 16.33
N ASN A 251 4.94 -41.43 15.88
CA ASN A 251 5.78 -42.26 16.74
C ASN A 251 7.27 -41.85 16.74
N THR A 252 7.57 -40.64 16.27
CA THR A 252 8.91 -40.06 16.25
C THR A 252 8.91 -38.70 16.93
N VAL A 253 9.87 -38.41 17.79
CA VAL A 253 10.10 -37.09 18.34
C VAL A 253 10.44 -36.13 17.19
N PRO A 254 9.72 -35.03 16.99
CA PRO A 254 9.93 -34.14 15.87
C PRO A 254 11.28 -33.40 15.98
N GLY A 255 12.15 -33.60 14.99
CA GLY A 255 13.45 -32.95 14.91
C GLY A 255 13.41 -31.57 14.25
N GLU A 256 12.30 -31.23 13.59
CA GLU A 256 12.14 -29.96 12.90
C GLU A 256 10.73 -29.38 13.12
N CYS A 257 10.69 -28.07 13.28
CA CYS A 257 9.44 -27.31 13.31
C CYS A 257 9.73 -25.89 12.82
N GLU A 258 8.80 -25.30 12.06
CA GLU A 258 8.84 -23.89 11.73
C GLU A 258 7.50 -23.23 12.03
N PHE A 259 7.52 -21.95 12.41
CA PHE A 259 6.32 -21.13 12.51
C PHE A 259 6.59 -19.71 12.04
N GLN A 260 5.51 -19.01 11.62
CA GLN A 260 5.55 -17.66 11.13
C GLN A 260 4.80 -16.73 12.07
N LEU A 261 5.43 -15.58 12.37
CA LEU A 261 4.90 -14.53 13.22
C LEU A 261 4.63 -13.28 12.38
N ASP A 262 3.40 -12.76 12.41
CA ASP A 262 3.03 -11.41 11.94
C ASP A 262 3.07 -10.44 13.12
N VAL A 263 3.71 -9.30 12.93
CA VAL A 263 3.82 -8.23 13.92
C VAL A 263 3.23 -6.95 13.34
N ARG A 264 2.32 -6.31 14.09
CA ARG A 264 1.80 -4.98 13.78
C ARG A 264 2.29 -3.99 14.82
N PHE A 265 2.70 -2.80 14.39
CA PHE A 265 3.28 -1.77 15.26
C PHE A 265 2.87 -0.37 14.78
N SER A 266 2.90 0.63 15.69
CA SER A 266 2.47 1.99 15.37
C SER A 266 3.62 2.98 15.19
N SER A 267 4.83 2.62 15.65
CA SER A 267 6.02 3.48 15.57
C SER A 267 7.30 2.67 15.40
N GLN A 268 8.36 3.33 14.95
CA GLN A 268 9.69 2.72 14.89
C GLN A 268 10.17 2.24 16.27
N SER A 269 9.84 2.98 17.34
CA SER A 269 10.18 2.58 18.71
C SER A 269 9.45 1.30 19.13
N ASP A 270 8.21 1.10 18.69
CA ASP A 270 7.46 -0.15 18.90
C ASP A 270 8.10 -1.32 18.17
N LEU A 271 8.52 -1.10 16.92
CA LEU A 271 9.24 -2.13 16.14
C LEU A 271 10.52 -2.58 16.84
N GLU A 272 11.33 -1.64 17.33
CA GLU A 272 12.58 -1.97 18.02
C GLU A 272 12.33 -2.70 19.34
N ARG A 273 11.26 -2.35 20.07
CA ARG A 273 10.80 -3.09 21.25
C ARG A 273 10.34 -4.51 20.90
N ALA A 274 9.54 -4.64 19.82
CA ALA A 274 9.09 -5.94 19.32
C ALA A 274 10.28 -6.83 18.92
N LYS A 275 11.25 -6.32 18.16
CA LYS A 275 12.46 -7.07 17.77
C LYS A 275 13.24 -7.60 18.97
N LYS A 276 13.37 -6.82 20.05
CA LYS A 276 14.03 -7.27 21.28
C LYS A 276 13.31 -8.44 21.93
N ILE A 277 11.98 -8.38 22.04
CA ILE A 277 11.17 -9.47 22.60
C ILE A 277 11.29 -10.73 21.73
N ILE A 278 11.19 -10.57 20.42
CA ILE A 278 11.27 -11.66 19.43
C ILE A 278 12.65 -12.35 19.53
N GLN A 279 13.73 -11.56 19.55
CA GLN A 279 15.09 -12.10 19.68
C GLN A 279 15.28 -12.83 21.03
N GLN A 280 14.79 -12.26 22.13
CA GLN A 280 14.89 -12.90 23.44
C GLN A 280 14.16 -14.26 23.46
N VAL A 281 12.97 -14.35 22.85
CA VAL A 281 12.22 -15.62 22.75
C VAL A 281 12.96 -16.59 21.82
N ALA A 282 13.54 -16.12 20.72
CA ALA A 282 14.33 -16.96 19.83
C ALA A 282 15.55 -17.57 20.51
N ASP A 283 16.27 -16.77 21.32
CA ASP A 283 17.50 -17.17 22.00
C ASP A 283 17.23 -18.06 23.24
N THR A 284 16.00 -18.03 23.79
CA THR A 284 15.63 -18.84 24.95
C THR A 284 15.39 -20.28 24.53
N VAL A 285 16.12 -21.23 25.12
CA VAL A 285 15.95 -22.67 24.90
C VAL A 285 15.03 -23.22 26.00
N TYR A 286 13.84 -23.66 25.63
CA TYR A 286 12.87 -24.28 26.55
C TYR A 286 13.03 -25.80 26.64
N VAL A 287 13.42 -26.43 25.52
CA VAL A 287 13.68 -27.87 25.45
C VAL A 287 15.19 -28.10 25.25
N PRO A 288 15.92 -28.62 26.23
CA PRO A 288 17.34 -28.91 26.08
C PRO A 288 17.63 -29.76 24.84
N GLY A 289 18.58 -29.34 24.02
CA GLY A 289 18.95 -29.99 22.76
C GLY A 289 18.23 -29.40 21.53
N CYS A 290 17.33 -28.44 21.69
CA CYS A 290 16.80 -27.65 20.57
C CYS A 290 17.64 -26.41 20.29
N SER A 291 17.57 -25.92 19.05
CA SER A 291 18.08 -24.63 18.61
C SER A 291 17.05 -23.92 17.73
N CYS A 292 17.19 -22.61 17.62
CA CYS A 292 16.26 -21.77 16.84
C CYS A 292 17.05 -20.82 15.95
N GLU A 293 16.70 -20.78 14.66
CA GLU A 293 17.13 -19.75 13.70
C GLU A 293 15.95 -18.79 13.48
N LEU A 294 16.21 -17.48 13.62
CA LEU A 294 15.25 -16.41 13.42
C LEU A 294 15.58 -15.65 12.13
N THR A 295 14.61 -15.49 11.26
CA THR A 295 14.75 -14.69 10.03
C THR A 295 13.58 -13.70 9.94
N MET A 296 13.90 -12.42 9.73
CA MET A 296 12.88 -11.43 9.35
C MET A 296 12.54 -11.61 7.87
N THR A 297 11.26 -11.85 7.58
CA THR A 297 10.78 -12.20 6.24
C THR A 297 10.12 -11.04 5.51
N ASN A 298 9.63 -10.05 6.23
CA ASN A 298 8.98 -8.87 5.69
C ASN A 298 9.12 -7.69 6.64
N LEU A 299 9.20 -6.47 6.08
CA LEU A 299 9.13 -5.22 6.84
C LEU A 299 8.54 -4.11 5.98
N ARG A 300 7.42 -3.56 6.43
CA ARG A 300 6.85 -2.28 5.96
C ARG A 300 6.81 -1.33 7.17
N PRO A 301 7.31 -0.09 7.06
CA PRO A 301 7.31 0.85 8.19
C PRO A 301 5.88 1.22 8.61
N ALA A 302 5.74 1.85 9.76
CA ALA A 302 4.51 2.51 10.15
C ALA A 302 4.43 3.91 9.50
N MET A 303 3.27 4.30 9.04
CA MET A 303 2.98 5.72 8.80
C MET A 303 2.68 6.36 10.15
N GLU A 304 3.71 6.90 10.78
CA GLU A 304 3.52 7.55 12.09
C GLU A 304 2.73 8.85 11.95
N LYS A 305 1.80 9.08 12.87
CA LYS A 305 1.10 10.36 12.97
C LYS A 305 2.10 11.45 13.34
N CYS A 306 2.41 12.34 12.40
CA CYS A 306 3.41 13.37 12.56
C CYS A 306 2.87 14.76 12.21
N GLU A 307 3.51 15.79 12.76
CA GLU A 307 3.08 17.21 12.60
C GLU A 307 3.02 17.64 11.13
N ARG A 308 3.98 17.20 10.29
CA ARG A 308 4.00 17.59 8.87
C ARG A 308 2.80 17.04 8.08
N ASN A 309 2.34 15.82 8.38
CA ASN A 309 1.17 15.21 7.74
C ASN A 309 -0.12 15.90 8.22
N LEU A 310 -0.20 16.23 9.51
CA LEU A 310 -1.32 17.00 10.07
C LEU A 310 -1.37 18.44 9.54
N ALA A 311 -0.21 19.09 9.36
CA ALA A 311 -0.13 20.42 8.75
C ALA A 311 -0.61 20.40 7.29
N LEU A 312 -0.21 19.37 6.51
CA LEU A 312 -0.71 19.19 5.15
C LEU A 312 -2.22 18.96 5.13
N LEU A 313 -2.77 18.16 6.05
CA LEU A 313 -4.21 17.96 6.18
C LEU A 313 -4.94 19.26 6.54
N ALA A 314 -4.36 20.09 7.39
CA ALA A 314 -4.94 21.39 7.72
C ALA A 314 -5.00 22.32 6.49
N ILE A 315 -3.94 22.36 5.67
CA ILE A 315 -3.93 23.10 4.40
C ILE A 315 -5.00 22.53 3.44
N ALA A 316 -5.09 21.22 3.33
CA ALA A 316 -6.10 20.55 2.50
C ALA A 316 -7.53 20.93 2.94
N ASN A 317 -7.82 20.87 4.25
CA ASN A 317 -9.14 21.22 4.80
C ASN A 317 -9.50 22.69 4.59
N ALA A 318 -8.56 23.61 4.77
CA ALA A 318 -8.78 25.03 4.46
C ALA A 318 -9.12 25.24 2.97
N ALA A 319 -8.45 24.50 2.08
CA ALA A 319 -8.76 24.53 0.65
C ALA A 319 -10.14 23.90 0.34
N PHE A 320 -10.51 22.82 1.00
CA PHE A 320 -11.83 22.18 0.85
C PHE A 320 -12.95 23.13 1.26
N GLU A 321 -12.87 23.74 2.43
CA GLU A 321 -13.85 24.73 2.90
C GLU A 321 -14.00 25.89 1.92
N LYS A 322 -12.87 26.48 1.50
CA LYS A 322 -12.84 27.58 0.52
C LYS A 322 -13.51 27.20 -0.81
N ASN A 323 -13.39 25.94 -1.21
CA ASN A 323 -13.88 25.43 -2.49
C ASN A 323 -15.27 24.75 -2.39
N GLY A 324 -15.90 24.78 -1.21
CA GLY A 324 -17.24 24.20 -0.99
C GLY A 324 -17.27 22.68 -0.91
N LEU A 325 -16.14 22.05 -0.59
CA LEU A 325 -16.02 20.62 -0.31
C LEU A 325 -16.06 20.38 1.21
N THR A 326 -16.50 19.19 1.61
CA THR A 326 -16.45 18.76 3.02
C THR A 326 -15.02 18.53 3.47
N THR A 327 -14.68 18.94 4.70
CA THR A 327 -13.39 18.64 5.34
C THR A 327 -13.25 17.15 5.64
N LEU A 328 -12.00 16.71 5.83
CA LEU A 328 -11.67 15.35 6.21
C LEU A 328 -11.10 15.31 7.63
N GLU A 329 -11.55 14.36 8.43
CA GLU A 329 -10.95 14.07 9.73
C GLU A 329 -9.64 13.28 9.57
N ALA A 330 -8.70 13.47 10.49
CA ALA A 330 -7.50 12.64 10.56
C ALA A 330 -7.87 11.22 10.98
N GLY A 331 -7.57 10.24 10.14
CA GLY A 331 -7.89 8.83 10.35
C GLY A 331 -6.65 7.94 10.42
N MET A 332 -6.81 6.76 11.04
CA MET A 332 -5.83 5.68 11.06
C MET A 332 -6.37 4.46 10.32
N ARG A 333 -5.50 3.77 9.58
CA ARG A 333 -5.79 2.48 8.94
C ARG A 333 -4.80 1.40 9.41
N THR A 334 -5.24 0.15 9.43
CA THR A 334 -4.42 -0.98 9.93
C THR A 334 -3.66 -1.69 8.83
N GLY A 335 -4.05 -1.53 7.56
CA GLY A 335 -3.33 -2.05 6.41
C GLY A 335 -2.08 -1.23 6.08
N GLY A 336 -1.08 -1.85 5.46
CA GLY A 336 0.10 -1.16 4.96
C GLY A 336 -0.22 -0.32 3.73
N SER A 337 0.66 0.61 3.35
CA SER A 337 0.62 1.38 2.11
C SER A 337 1.96 2.08 1.91
N ASP A 338 2.26 2.48 0.68
CA ASP A 338 3.47 3.23 0.32
C ASP A 338 3.59 4.57 1.07
N ALA A 339 2.47 5.14 1.54
CA ALA A 339 2.46 6.33 2.38
C ALA A 339 3.32 6.20 3.64
N ALA A 340 3.51 4.98 4.15
CA ALA A 340 4.38 4.72 5.29
C ALA A 340 5.85 4.94 4.95
N ASP A 341 6.34 4.35 3.84
CA ASP A 341 7.72 4.54 3.38
C ASP A 341 7.98 6.02 3.04
N VAL A 342 7.05 6.70 2.39
CA VAL A 342 7.14 8.14 2.05
C VAL A 342 7.19 9.00 3.31
N THR A 343 6.39 8.67 4.32
CA THR A 343 6.41 9.37 5.62
C THR A 343 7.74 9.17 6.34
N GLU A 344 8.32 7.97 6.30
CA GLU A 344 9.66 7.67 6.86
C GLU A 344 10.76 8.49 6.16
N TYR A 345 10.64 8.71 4.84
CA TYR A 345 11.53 9.61 4.07
C TYR A 345 11.38 11.11 4.42
N GLY A 346 10.46 11.47 5.29
CA GLY A 346 10.27 12.84 5.75
C GLY A 346 9.42 13.72 4.84
N ILE A 347 8.71 13.16 3.87
CA ILE A 347 7.86 13.87 2.91
C ILE A 347 6.46 14.07 3.54
N PRO A 348 5.86 15.29 3.48
CA PRO A 348 4.49 15.49 3.92
C PRO A 348 3.51 14.61 3.11
N CYS A 349 2.72 13.76 3.77
CA CYS A 349 1.88 12.78 3.11
C CYS A 349 0.45 12.76 3.67
N ILE A 350 -0.53 12.71 2.78
CA ILE A 350 -1.92 12.32 3.07
C ILE A 350 -2.25 11.12 2.21
N ASP A 351 -2.87 10.13 2.82
CA ASP A 351 -3.23 8.89 2.16
C ASP A 351 -4.76 8.68 2.14
N SER A 352 -5.21 7.71 1.31
CA SER A 352 -6.62 7.40 1.08
C SER A 352 -7.41 8.55 0.44
N LEU A 353 -6.79 9.21 -0.55
CA LEU A 353 -7.40 10.27 -1.36
C LEU A 353 -7.97 9.79 -2.70
N GLY A 354 -7.93 8.48 -2.96
CA GLY A 354 -8.51 7.85 -4.14
C GLY A 354 -10.03 7.74 -4.10
N VAL A 355 -10.56 6.78 -4.84
CA VAL A 355 -12.00 6.58 -4.98
C VAL A 355 -12.60 5.82 -3.79
N GLY A 356 -13.89 6.02 -3.55
CA GLY A 356 -14.66 5.18 -2.64
C GLY A 356 -14.93 3.80 -3.26
N GLY A 357 -15.02 2.77 -2.44
CA GLY A 357 -15.32 1.42 -2.88
C GLY A 357 -15.40 0.44 -1.72
N GLU A 358 -15.52 -0.84 -2.04
CA GLU A 358 -15.58 -1.90 -1.03
C GLU A 358 -14.95 -3.18 -1.56
N ARG A 359 -14.65 -4.09 -0.63
CA ARG A 359 -14.25 -5.48 -0.88
C ARG A 359 -12.94 -5.63 -1.66
N ALA A 360 -11.98 -4.71 -1.45
CA ALA A 360 -10.61 -4.91 -1.89
C ALA A 360 -10.12 -6.33 -1.56
N HIS A 361 -9.23 -6.88 -2.39
CA HIS A 361 -8.69 -8.24 -2.24
C HIS A 361 -9.72 -9.37 -2.39
N SER A 362 -10.91 -9.09 -2.93
CA SER A 362 -11.92 -10.11 -3.23
C SER A 362 -12.44 -10.01 -4.67
N LYS A 363 -12.99 -11.10 -5.18
CA LYS A 363 -13.63 -11.10 -6.52
C LYS A 363 -14.87 -10.20 -6.62
N GLU A 364 -15.33 -9.65 -5.52
CA GLU A 364 -16.48 -8.76 -5.43
C GLU A 364 -16.03 -7.29 -5.26
N GLU A 365 -14.75 -7.00 -5.48
CA GLU A 365 -14.21 -5.65 -5.44
C GLU A 365 -14.96 -4.72 -6.40
N PHE A 366 -15.28 -3.53 -5.91
CA PHE A 366 -15.84 -2.46 -6.72
C PHE A 366 -15.40 -1.07 -6.26
N GLY A 367 -15.33 -0.14 -7.22
CA GLY A 367 -15.22 1.28 -6.97
C GLY A 367 -16.53 2.02 -7.23
N VAL A 368 -16.78 3.11 -6.51
CA VAL A 368 -18.00 3.94 -6.62
C VAL A 368 -17.78 5.05 -7.65
N ILE A 369 -18.54 5.02 -8.75
CA ILE A 369 -18.34 5.92 -9.91
C ILE A 369 -18.47 7.39 -9.50
N SER A 370 -19.47 7.74 -8.70
CA SER A 370 -19.71 9.12 -8.25
C SER A 370 -18.58 9.70 -7.41
N SER A 371 -17.74 8.85 -6.78
CA SER A 371 -16.57 9.31 -6.01
C SER A 371 -15.42 9.80 -6.89
N LEU A 372 -15.36 9.44 -8.18
CA LEU A 372 -14.26 9.79 -9.07
C LEU A 372 -14.08 11.30 -9.20
N SER A 373 -15.15 12.02 -9.53
CA SER A 373 -15.08 13.49 -9.67
C SER A 373 -14.85 14.18 -8.33
N GLU A 374 -15.37 13.66 -7.23
CA GLU A 374 -15.12 14.19 -5.88
C GLU A 374 -13.64 14.07 -5.51
N SER A 375 -13.03 12.89 -5.70
CA SER A 375 -11.60 12.67 -5.47
C SER A 375 -10.75 13.63 -6.32
N ALA A 376 -11.02 13.75 -7.61
CA ALA A 376 -10.31 14.69 -8.49
C ALA A 376 -10.45 16.16 -8.02
N LYS A 377 -11.65 16.59 -7.57
CA LYS A 377 -11.87 17.94 -7.02
C LYS A 377 -11.10 18.18 -5.73
N ARG A 378 -10.97 17.17 -4.86
CA ARG A 378 -10.13 17.22 -3.67
C ARG A 378 -8.65 17.38 -4.02
N LEU A 379 -8.16 16.57 -4.97
CA LEU A 379 -6.77 16.62 -5.42
C LEU A 379 -6.41 18.00 -6.00
N VAL A 380 -7.22 18.56 -6.90
CA VAL A 380 -6.93 19.89 -7.45
C VAL A 380 -7.03 21.00 -6.39
N SER A 381 -7.90 20.84 -5.39
CA SER A 381 -8.00 21.79 -4.28
C SER A 381 -6.72 21.83 -3.45
N ILE A 382 -6.10 20.66 -3.19
CA ILE A 382 -4.83 20.59 -2.48
C ILE A 382 -3.69 21.11 -3.36
N ILE A 383 -3.59 20.66 -4.61
CA ILE A 383 -2.52 21.05 -5.54
C ILE A 383 -2.45 22.56 -5.72
N THR A 384 -3.60 23.23 -5.75
CA THR A 384 -3.66 24.69 -5.93
C THR A 384 -3.47 25.49 -4.62
N ALA A 385 -3.42 24.83 -3.48
CA ALA A 385 -3.31 25.47 -2.16
C ALA A 385 -1.91 25.41 -1.53
N VAL A 386 -1.05 24.45 -1.97
CA VAL A 386 0.31 24.23 -1.45
C VAL A 386 1.40 24.98 -2.18
#